data_be3e9ee502e5f9818b6a09895cb1e983
#
_entry.id   be3e9ee502e5f9818b6a09895cb1e983
#
_cell.length_a   1.000
_cell.length_b   1.000
_cell.length_c   1.000
_cell.angle_alpha   90.00
_cell.angle_beta   90.00
_cell.angle_gamma   90.00
#
_symmetry.space_group_name_H-M   'P 1'
#
loop_
_entity.id
_entity.type
_entity.pdbx_description
1 polymer ?
#
loop_
_entity_poly.entity_id
_entity_poly.type
_entity_poly.pdbx_seq_one_letter_code
_entity_poly.pdbx_strand_id
1 'polypeptide(L)'
;MKRIYLSWSSDCNLEQSLPNIKKRIIGDCELIYTARLTSHDVDPTCLFPILKNCDAIFMLRGWEKEKKCLLEKIYAEYLGKEIYYEDDEVINRILSNVLSIFGISYEDFSSKNRHLNFVYARVLFSTACRKYGYTLKTIGNVIKRSHSTVLYYLYLYNEDATLSREFKSYKDKFEAIE
;
A
#
# COMPACT_ATOMS: atom_id res chain seq x y z
N MET A 1 -22.02 -3.35 -12.60
CA MET A 1 -21.28 -2.10 -12.41
C MET A 1 -20.65 -2.15 -11.03
N LYS A 2 -19.31 -2.00 -10.94
CA LYS A 2 -18.55 -2.10 -9.69
C LYS A 2 -18.71 -0.81 -8.88
N ARG A 3 -19.04 -0.92 -7.59
CA ARG A 3 -19.19 0.23 -6.69
C ARG A 3 -17.89 0.45 -5.91
N ILE A 4 -17.29 1.61 -6.06
CA ILE A 4 -15.99 1.93 -5.45
C ILE A 4 -16.15 3.11 -4.52
N TYR A 5 -15.85 2.90 -3.23
CA TYR A 5 -15.84 3.94 -2.22
C TYR A 5 -14.55 4.75 -2.32
N LEU A 6 -14.66 6.09 -2.35
CA LEU A 6 -13.50 6.97 -2.33
C LEU A 6 -13.23 7.44 -0.90
N SER A 7 -12.02 7.14 -0.42
CA SER A 7 -11.50 7.61 0.87
C SER A 7 -10.44 8.68 0.61
N TRP A 8 -10.61 9.87 1.19
CA TRP A 8 -9.70 11.00 0.98
C TRP A 8 -9.46 11.80 2.26
N SER A 9 -8.28 12.44 2.33
CA SER A 9 -7.92 13.37 3.40
C SER A 9 -8.57 14.73 3.22
N SER A 10 -8.65 15.50 4.30
CA SER A 10 -9.17 16.88 4.30
C SER A 10 -8.43 17.81 3.33
N ASP A 11 -7.14 17.53 3.07
CA ASP A 11 -6.27 18.31 2.21
C ASP A 11 -6.40 17.95 0.71
N CYS A 12 -7.12 16.86 0.40
CA CYS A 12 -7.28 16.39 -0.97
C CYS A 12 -8.37 17.16 -1.71
N ASN A 13 -8.07 17.66 -2.92
CA ASN A 13 -9.06 18.20 -3.82
C ASN A 13 -9.67 17.08 -4.67
N LEU A 14 -10.83 16.57 -4.24
CA LEU A 14 -11.50 15.46 -4.87
C LEU A 14 -11.85 15.75 -6.35
N GLU A 15 -12.27 16.97 -6.68
CA GLU A 15 -12.66 17.33 -8.07
C GLU A 15 -11.49 17.21 -9.04
N GLN A 16 -10.28 17.54 -8.59
CA GLN A 16 -9.07 17.39 -9.41
C GLN A 16 -8.64 15.93 -9.54
N SER A 17 -8.90 15.09 -8.55
CA SER A 17 -8.53 13.67 -8.56
C SER A 17 -9.50 12.80 -9.37
N LEU A 18 -10.79 13.16 -9.46
CA LEU A 18 -11.81 12.34 -10.13
C LEU A 18 -11.46 11.91 -11.57
N PRO A 19 -10.93 12.77 -12.46
CA PRO A 19 -10.58 12.36 -13.83
C PRO A 19 -9.47 11.31 -13.86
N ASN A 20 -8.50 11.40 -12.94
CA ASN A 20 -7.39 10.46 -12.82
C ASN A 20 -7.84 9.10 -12.25
N ILE A 21 -8.74 9.13 -11.28
CA ILE A 21 -9.35 7.93 -10.70
C ILE A 21 -10.09 7.14 -11.79
N LYS A 22 -10.94 7.80 -12.57
CA LYS A 22 -11.69 7.17 -13.66
C LYS A 22 -10.80 6.53 -14.72
N LYS A 23 -9.61 7.10 -15.01
CA LYS A 23 -8.64 6.52 -15.94
C LYS A 23 -7.94 5.27 -15.40
N ARG A 24 -7.77 5.17 -14.10
CA ARG A 24 -7.08 4.04 -13.44
C ARG A 24 -7.98 2.84 -13.18
N ILE A 25 -9.29 3.07 -13.10
CA ILE A 25 -10.26 2.00 -12.89
C ILE A 25 -10.70 1.48 -14.25
N ILE A 26 -10.34 0.23 -14.54
CA ILE A 26 -10.73 -0.44 -15.79
C ILE A 26 -12.16 -0.97 -15.63
N GLY A 27 -13.07 -0.52 -16.51
CA GLY A 27 -14.45 -0.99 -16.59
C GLY A 27 -15.47 -0.01 -16.03
N ASP A 28 -16.76 -0.36 -16.18
CA ASP A 28 -17.87 0.43 -15.66
C ASP A 28 -17.91 0.40 -14.14
N CYS A 29 -17.73 1.57 -13.51
CA CYS A 29 -17.77 1.71 -12.07
C CYS A 29 -18.61 2.91 -11.65
N GLU A 30 -19.27 2.76 -10.49
CA GLU A 30 -19.92 3.82 -9.75
C GLU A 30 -18.98 4.27 -8.64
N LEU A 31 -18.63 5.57 -8.61
CA LEU A 31 -17.83 6.14 -7.54
C LEU A 31 -18.75 6.65 -6.44
N ILE A 32 -18.56 6.11 -5.25
CA ILE A 32 -19.33 6.47 -4.05
C ILE A 32 -18.42 7.32 -3.15
N TYR A 33 -18.86 8.53 -2.87
CA TYR A 33 -18.16 9.43 -1.94
C TYR A 33 -19.18 10.24 -1.15
N THR A 34 -18.84 10.52 0.09
CA THR A 34 -19.66 11.42 0.92
C THR A 34 -19.24 12.85 0.62
N ALA A 35 -20.22 13.73 0.36
CA ALA A 35 -19.95 15.16 0.35
C ALA A 35 -19.24 15.54 1.65
N ARG A 36 -18.27 16.47 1.58
CA ARG A 36 -17.43 16.88 2.72
C ARG A 36 -18.25 16.98 4.01
N LEU A 37 -18.17 15.97 4.84
CA LEU A 37 -18.49 16.11 6.24
C LEU A 37 -17.30 16.86 6.86
N THR A 38 -17.36 18.18 6.78
CA THR A 38 -16.27 19.09 7.17
C THR A 38 -16.15 19.28 8.67
N SER A 39 -16.85 18.50 9.49
CA SER A 39 -16.71 18.57 10.92
C SER A 39 -15.76 17.49 11.44
N HIS A 40 -14.75 17.92 12.18
CA HIS A 40 -13.86 17.04 12.98
C HIS A 40 -14.63 16.14 13.97
N ASP A 41 -15.93 16.32 14.08
CA ASP A 41 -16.83 15.68 15.06
C ASP A 41 -17.65 14.51 14.49
N VAL A 42 -17.52 14.17 13.22
CA VAL A 42 -18.27 13.05 12.65
C VAL A 42 -17.54 11.75 12.97
N ASP A 43 -18.22 10.88 13.70
CA ASP A 43 -17.75 9.52 13.96
C ASP A 43 -17.50 8.80 12.62
N PRO A 44 -16.24 8.39 12.33
CA PRO A 44 -15.90 7.69 11.08
C PRO A 44 -16.71 6.41 10.86
N THR A 45 -17.24 5.82 11.92
CA THR A 45 -18.04 4.59 11.86
C THR A 45 -19.37 4.78 11.14
N CYS A 46 -19.89 6.01 11.03
CA CYS A 46 -21.09 6.33 10.25
C CYS A 46 -20.93 5.99 8.76
N LEU A 47 -19.70 5.91 8.24
CA LEU A 47 -19.40 5.62 6.85
C LEU A 47 -19.27 4.12 6.55
N PHE A 48 -19.14 3.30 7.58
CA PHE A 48 -18.98 1.84 7.44
C PHE A 48 -20.15 1.14 6.72
N PRO A 49 -21.44 1.52 6.94
CA PRO A 49 -22.53 0.94 6.17
C PRO A 49 -22.44 1.23 4.67
N ILE A 50 -21.94 2.41 4.28
CA ILE A 50 -21.75 2.79 2.88
C ILE A 50 -20.62 1.94 2.28
N LEU A 51 -19.48 1.88 2.96
CA LEU A 51 -18.32 1.10 2.54
C LEU A 51 -18.64 -0.41 2.45
N LYS A 52 -19.46 -0.93 3.37
CA LYS A 52 -19.91 -2.32 3.35
C LYS A 52 -20.60 -2.68 2.03
N ASN A 53 -21.39 -1.75 1.48
CA ASN A 53 -22.15 -1.95 0.25
C ASN A 53 -21.34 -1.64 -1.03
N CYS A 54 -20.06 -1.32 -0.92
CA CYS A 54 -19.15 -1.13 -2.05
C CYS A 54 -18.34 -2.42 -2.30
N ASP A 55 -17.87 -2.59 -3.54
CA ASP A 55 -17.05 -3.74 -3.94
C ASP A 55 -15.57 -3.51 -3.62
N ALA A 56 -15.15 -2.24 -3.63
CA ALA A 56 -13.77 -1.83 -3.39
C ALA A 56 -13.70 -0.45 -2.72
N ILE A 57 -12.52 -0.12 -2.22
CA ILE A 57 -12.15 1.21 -1.73
C ILE A 57 -10.99 1.76 -2.56
N PHE A 58 -11.02 3.05 -2.85
CA PHE A 58 -9.93 3.78 -3.49
C PHE A 58 -9.41 4.84 -2.52
N MET A 59 -8.16 4.69 -2.10
CA MET A 59 -7.46 5.58 -1.18
C MET A 59 -6.80 6.71 -1.95
N LEU A 60 -7.25 7.94 -1.73
CA LEU A 60 -6.67 9.13 -2.36
C LEU A 60 -5.40 9.58 -1.61
N ARG A 61 -4.60 10.43 -2.28
CA ARG A 61 -3.36 10.99 -1.73
C ARG A 61 -3.54 11.55 -0.32
N GLY A 62 -2.59 11.27 0.56
CA GLY A 62 -2.58 11.76 1.94
C GLY A 62 -3.45 10.96 2.92
N TRP A 63 -4.02 9.85 2.48
CA TRP A 63 -4.85 8.98 3.32
C TRP A 63 -4.13 8.48 4.60
N GLU A 64 -2.81 8.32 4.54
CA GLU A 64 -1.97 7.82 5.66
C GLU A 64 -1.98 8.76 6.86
N LYS A 65 -2.22 10.05 6.62
CA LYS A 65 -2.20 11.10 7.64
C LYS A 65 -3.54 11.26 8.36
N GLU A 66 -4.60 10.68 7.81
CA GLU A 66 -5.98 10.85 8.30
C GLU A 66 -6.46 9.61 9.03
N LYS A 67 -6.78 9.75 10.32
CA LYS A 67 -7.33 8.65 11.13
C LYS A 67 -8.57 8.02 10.52
N LYS A 68 -9.45 8.84 9.93
CA LYS A 68 -10.65 8.38 9.23
C LYS A 68 -10.30 7.42 8.10
N CYS A 69 -9.39 7.82 7.22
CA CYS A 69 -8.97 7.00 6.08
C CYS A 69 -8.31 5.70 6.53
N LEU A 70 -7.52 5.73 7.59
CA LEU A 70 -6.91 4.54 8.18
C LEU A 70 -7.98 3.55 8.70
N LEU A 71 -9.02 4.06 9.39
CA LEU A 71 -10.14 3.23 9.88
C LEU A 71 -10.95 2.65 8.72
N GLU A 72 -11.25 3.44 7.70
CA GLU A 72 -11.95 2.98 6.48
C GLU A 72 -11.16 1.88 5.77
N LYS A 73 -9.83 2.04 5.67
CA LYS A 73 -8.93 1.04 5.10
C LYS A 73 -8.95 -0.26 5.91
N ILE A 74 -8.78 -0.19 7.22
CA ILE A 74 -8.81 -1.36 8.11
C ILE A 74 -10.16 -2.10 7.98
N TYR A 75 -11.25 -1.34 7.93
CA TYR A 75 -12.58 -1.93 7.77
C TYR A 75 -12.76 -2.59 6.39
N ALA A 76 -12.23 -1.98 5.33
CA ALA A 76 -12.21 -2.57 4.00
C ALA A 76 -11.39 -3.88 3.95
N GLU A 77 -10.24 -3.91 4.61
CA GLU A 77 -9.41 -5.13 4.77
C GLU A 77 -10.18 -6.23 5.51
N TYR A 78 -10.84 -5.89 6.62
CA TYR A 78 -11.67 -6.82 7.40
C TYR A 78 -12.79 -7.44 6.54
N LEU A 79 -13.41 -6.64 5.67
CA LEU A 79 -14.46 -7.10 4.75
C LEU A 79 -13.92 -7.83 3.52
N GLY A 80 -12.60 -7.95 3.35
CA GLY A 80 -11.98 -8.57 2.17
C GLY A 80 -12.16 -7.77 0.88
N LYS A 81 -12.40 -6.45 0.96
CA LYS A 81 -12.57 -5.59 -0.20
C LYS A 81 -11.26 -5.38 -0.95
N GLU A 82 -11.35 -5.12 -2.26
CA GLU A 82 -10.19 -4.66 -3.01
C GLU A 82 -9.84 -3.22 -2.62
N ILE A 83 -8.53 -2.93 -2.49
CA ILE A 83 -8.03 -1.61 -2.12
C ILE A 83 -7.15 -1.10 -3.25
N TYR A 84 -7.52 0.07 -3.77
CA TYR A 84 -6.75 0.83 -4.77
C TYR A 84 -6.17 2.08 -4.12
N TYR A 85 -5.04 2.55 -4.63
CA TYR A 85 -4.39 3.76 -4.16
C TYR A 85 -4.18 4.74 -5.31
N GLU A 86 -4.41 6.05 -5.07
CA GLU A 86 -4.16 7.10 -6.05
C GLU A 86 -2.67 7.24 -6.35
N ASP A 87 -1.85 7.18 -5.32
CA ASP A 87 -0.41 7.30 -5.43
C ASP A 87 0.29 5.97 -5.25
N ASP A 88 0.85 5.51 -6.34
CA ASP A 88 1.94 4.54 -6.30
C ASP A 88 3.29 5.23 -5.99
N GLU A 89 3.31 6.55 -5.74
CA GLU A 89 4.55 7.29 -5.49
C GLU A 89 5.30 6.76 -4.27
N VAL A 90 4.59 6.50 -3.17
CA VAL A 90 5.23 5.96 -1.94
C VAL A 90 5.81 4.58 -2.21
N ILE A 91 5.04 3.68 -2.80
CA ILE A 91 5.53 2.32 -3.10
C ILE A 91 6.64 2.34 -4.16
N ASN A 92 6.55 3.25 -5.15
CA ASN A 92 7.57 3.44 -6.17
C ASN A 92 8.84 4.07 -5.60
N ARG A 93 8.73 5.02 -4.67
CA ARG A 93 9.86 5.60 -3.94
C ARG A 93 10.56 4.51 -3.11
N ILE A 94 9.82 3.75 -2.31
CA ILE A 94 10.37 2.62 -1.55
C ILE A 94 11.09 1.64 -2.49
N LEU A 95 10.46 1.31 -3.62
CA LEU A 95 11.06 0.42 -4.61
C LEU A 95 12.36 0.99 -5.16
N SER A 96 12.36 2.25 -5.59
CA SER A 96 13.54 2.92 -6.14
C SER A 96 14.69 2.97 -5.13
N ASN A 97 14.38 3.30 -3.86
CA ASN A 97 15.37 3.32 -2.78
C ASN A 97 15.97 1.93 -2.56
N VAL A 98 15.14 0.90 -2.48
CA VAL A 98 15.61 -0.48 -2.31
C VAL A 98 16.48 -0.92 -3.49
N LEU A 99 16.03 -0.71 -4.72
CA LEU A 99 16.80 -1.10 -5.91
C LEU A 99 18.17 -0.40 -5.95
N SER A 100 18.22 0.89 -5.60
CA SER A 100 19.46 1.66 -5.52
C SER A 100 20.42 1.13 -4.45
N ILE A 101 19.91 0.84 -3.24
CA ILE A 101 20.73 0.35 -2.12
C ILE A 101 21.37 -1.00 -2.42
N PHE A 102 20.63 -1.90 -3.10
CA PHE A 102 21.11 -3.22 -3.46
C PHE A 102 21.84 -3.25 -4.82
N GLY A 103 21.80 -2.18 -5.60
CA GLY A 103 22.40 -2.11 -6.93
C GLY A 103 21.81 -3.12 -7.90
N ILE A 104 20.51 -3.37 -7.86
CA ILE A 104 19.82 -4.39 -8.67
C ILE A 104 18.75 -3.76 -9.57
N SER A 105 18.48 -4.42 -10.70
CA SER A 105 17.38 -4.04 -11.60
C SER A 105 16.01 -4.49 -11.05
N TYR A 106 14.93 -3.87 -11.53
CA TYR A 106 13.58 -4.35 -11.21
C TYR A 106 13.32 -5.77 -11.76
N GLU A 107 13.93 -6.13 -12.88
CA GLU A 107 13.82 -7.47 -13.47
C GLU A 107 14.38 -8.51 -12.52
N ASP A 108 15.59 -8.29 -11.98
CA ASP A 108 16.21 -9.16 -11.00
C ASP A 108 15.40 -9.21 -9.70
N PHE A 109 14.97 -8.05 -9.21
CA PHE A 109 14.14 -7.92 -8.01
C PHE A 109 12.82 -8.71 -8.14
N SER A 110 12.14 -8.64 -9.29
CA SER A 110 10.88 -9.34 -9.53
C SER A 110 11.05 -10.78 -10.02
N SER A 111 12.29 -11.20 -10.36
CA SER A 111 12.62 -12.53 -10.87
C SER A 111 12.38 -13.63 -9.83
N LYS A 112 12.30 -14.90 -10.28
CA LYS A 112 12.21 -16.07 -9.37
C LYS A 112 13.54 -16.43 -8.71
N ASN A 113 14.61 -15.70 -8.99
CA ASN A 113 15.93 -15.93 -8.43
C ASN A 113 15.90 -15.81 -6.90
N ARG A 114 16.54 -16.77 -6.21
CA ARG A 114 16.63 -16.85 -4.75
C ARG A 114 18.00 -16.45 -4.22
N HIS A 115 18.82 -15.78 -5.04
CA HIS A 115 20.08 -15.24 -4.55
C HIS A 115 19.83 -14.32 -3.34
N LEU A 116 20.71 -14.38 -2.37
CA LEU A 116 20.52 -13.78 -1.04
C LEU A 116 20.20 -12.27 -1.11
N ASN A 117 20.93 -11.52 -1.96
CA ASN A 117 20.70 -10.09 -2.17
C ASN A 117 19.28 -9.78 -2.66
N PHE A 118 18.75 -10.58 -3.58
CA PHE A 118 17.39 -10.37 -4.08
C PHE A 118 16.33 -10.72 -3.02
N VAL A 119 16.62 -11.71 -2.18
CA VAL A 119 15.74 -12.05 -1.05
C VAL A 119 15.74 -10.91 -0.04
N TYR A 120 16.91 -10.41 0.33
CA TYR A 120 17.05 -9.28 1.25
C TYR A 120 16.34 -8.01 0.75
N ALA A 121 16.51 -7.68 -0.53
CA ALA A 121 15.82 -6.55 -1.15
C ALA A 121 14.29 -6.70 -1.04
N ARG A 122 13.75 -7.90 -1.30
CA ARG A 122 12.30 -8.17 -1.19
C ARG A 122 11.82 -8.14 0.26
N VAL A 123 12.62 -8.62 1.21
CA VAL A 123 12.32 -8.54 2.65
C VAL A 123 12.21 -7.09 3.08
N LEU A 124 13.22 -6.26 2.75
CA LEU A 124 13.25 -4.84 3.12
C LEU A 124 12.11 -4.07 2.49
N PHE A 125 11.88 -4.25 1.18
CA PHE A 125 10.76 -3.66 0.46
C PHE A 125 9.40 -4.03 1.08
N SER A 126 9.20 -5.33 1.34
CA SER A 126 7.92 -5.81 1.90
C SER A 126 7.65 -5.21 3.28
N THR A 127 8.67 -5.12 4.11
CA THR A 127 8.55 -4.55 5.47
C THR A 127 8.29 -3.04 5.41
N ALA A 128 9.03 -2.31 4.58
CA ALA A 128 8.82 -0.89 4.39
C ALA A 128 7.40 -0.61 3.89
N CYS A 129 6.95 -1.28 2.83
CA CYS A 129 5.58 -1.12 2.33
C CYS A 129 4.54 -1.46 3.40
N ARG A 130 4.80 -2.45 4.25
CA ARG A 130 3.89 -2.83 5.33
C ARG A 130 3.78 -1.78 6.42
N LYS A 131 4.88 -1.08 6.75
CA LYS A 131 4.87 0.10 7.65
C LYS A 131 3.96 1.22 7.11
N TYR A 132 3.94 1.41 5.79
CA TYR A 132 3.03 2.35 5.12
C TYR A 132 1.61 1.81 4.91
N GLY A 133 1.29 0.63 5.45
CA GLY A 133 -0.06 0.10 5.45
C GLY A 133 -0.49 -0.61 4.16
N TYR A 134 0.41 -0.86 3.20
CA TYR A 134 0.06 -1.60 1.99
C TYR A 134 -0.34 -3.04 2.31
N THR A 135 -1.31 -3.57 1.55
CA THR A 135 -1.78 -4.95 1.72
C THR A 135 -0.73 -5.95 1.23
N LEU A 136 -0.77 -7.18 1.76
CA LEU A 136 0.09 -8.26 1.28
C LEU A 136 -0.08 -8.53 -0.22
N LYS A 137 -1.31 -8.37 -0.72
CA LYS A 137 -1.65 -8.54 -2.14
C LYS A 137 -0.99 -7.46 -2.99
N THR A 138 -1.07 -6.18 -2.57
CA THR A 138 -0.44 -5.04 -3.26
C THR A 138 1.08 -5.23 -3.33
N ILE A 139 1.71 -5.54 -2.20
CA ILE A 139 3.14 -5.82 -2.11
C ILE A 139 3.51 -7.00 -3.02
N GLY A 140 2.74 -8.09 -2.95
CA GLY A 140 2.93 -9.28 -3.78
C GLY A 140 2.90 -9.01 -5.27
N ASN A 141 1.98 -8.13 -5.71
CA ASN A 141 1.89 -7.71 -7.11
C ASN A 141 3.18 -7.03 -7.61
N VAL A 142 3.76 -6.13 -6.79
CA VAL A 142 5.00 -5.42 -7.15
C VAL A 142 6.18 -6.39 -7.26
N ILE A 143 6.33 -7.28 -6.28
CA ILE A 143 7.45 -8.25 -6.27
C ILE A 143 7.17 -9.53 -7.09
N LYS A 144 6.02 -9.61 -7.76
CA LYS A 144 5.52 -10.78 -8.52
C LYS A 144 5.56 -12.08 -7.69
N ARG A 145 5.01 -12.02 -6.47
CA ARG A 145 4.92 -13.15 -5.52
C ARG A 145 3.53 -13.26 -4.91
N SER A 146 3.22 -14.44 -4.40
CA SER A 146 1.99 -14.67 -3.63
C SER A 146 2.03 -13.90 -2.30
N HIS A 147 0.85 -13.62 -1.75
CA HIS A 147 0.71 -13.02 -0.43
C HIS A 147 1.38 -13.85 0.68
N SER A 148 1.37 -15.19 0.54
CA SER A 148 2.06 -16.10 1.48
C SER A 148 3.58 -15.90 1.46
N THR A 149 4.17 -15.62 0.29
CA THR A 149 5.60 -15.29 0.18
C THR A 149 5.91 -13.95 0.83
N VAL A 150 5.03 -12.96 0.68
CA VAL A 150 5.19 -11.66 1.37
C VAL A 150 5.15 -11.85 2.89
N LEU A 151 4.20 -12.65 3.38
CA LEU A 151 4.10 -12.98 4.81
C LEU A 151 5.38 -13.64 5.33
N TYR A 152 5.97 -14.56 4.55
CA TYR A 152 7.24 -15.18 4.88
C TYR A 152 8.39 -14.15 4.94
N TYR A 153 8.44 -13.16 4.04
CA TYR A 153 9.44 -12.10 4.10
C TYR A 153 9.30 -11.21 5.33
N LEU A 154 8.07 -10.91 5.76
CA LEU A 154 7.81 -10.17 6.99
C LEU A 154 8.25 -10.98 8.23
N TYR A 155 8.02 -12.28 8.23
CA TYR A 155 8.50 -13.18 9.26
C TYR A 155 10.04 -13.17 9.34
N LEU A 156 10.73 -13.33 8.20
CA LEU A 156 12.19 -13.27 8.14
C LEU A 156 12.77 -11.98 8.69
N TYR A 157 12.10 -10.83 8.44
CA TYR A 157 12.56 -9.54 8.96
C TYR A 157 12.49 -9.47 10.49
N ASN A 158 11.49 -10.09 11.11
CA ASN A 158 11.31 -10.09 12.56
C ASN A 158 12.25 -11.08 13.27
N GLU A 159 12.70 -12.11 12.59
CA GLU A 159 13.67 -13.10 13.07
C GLU A 159 15.10 -12.58 12.88
N ASP A 160 15.46 -11.50 13.57
CA ASP A 160 16.78 -10.81 13.47
C ASP A 160 17.98 -11.76 13.59
N ALA A 161 17.83 -12.91 14.24
CA ALA A 161 18.89 -13.90 14.43
C ALA A 161 19.31 -14.64 13.13
N THR A 162 18.44 -14.64 12.11
CA THR A 162 18.69 -15.33 10.84
C THR A 162 19.25 -14.43 9.74
N LEU A 163 19.18 -13.11 9.96
CA LEU A 163 19.63 -12.12 9.00
C LEU A 163 21.10 -11.79 9.23
N SER A 164 21.89 -11.88 8.17
CA SER A 164 23.34 -11.65 8.21
C SER A 164 23.68 -10.21 8.61
N ARG A 165 24.95 -10.00 9.07
CA ARG A 165 25.52 -8.66 9.30
C ARG A 165 25.38 -7.76 8.06
N GLU A 166 25.40 -8.36 6.87
CA GLU A 166 25.22 -7.69 5.59
C GLU A 166 23.81 -7.10 5.44
N PHE A 167 22.77 -7.86 5.78
CA PHE A 167 21.40 -7.35 5.76
C PHE A 167 21.20 -6.14 6.70
N LYS A 168 21.81 -6.18 7.87
CA LYS A 168 21.79 -5.07 8.82
C LYS A 168 22.33 -3.78 8.20
N SER A 169 23.45 -3.88 7.46
CA SER A 169 24.02 -2.75 6.73
C SER A 169 23.05 -2.16 5.68
N TYR A 170 22.31 -3.00 4.96
CA TYR A 170 21.30 -2.53 4.01
C TYR A 170 20.10 -1.87 4.71
N LYS A 171 19.67 -2.44 5.84
CA LYS A 171 18.61 -1.86 6.67
C LYS A 171 19.00 -0.47 7.18
N ASP A 172 20.19 -0.31 7.72
CA ASP A 172 20.71 0.98 8.23
C ASP A 172 20.76 2.04 7.12
N LYS A 173 21.21 1.65 5.92
CA LYS A 173 21.23 2.54 4.74
C LYS A 173 19.82 2.96 4.31
N PHE A 174 18.86 2.06 4.38
CA PHE A 174 17.46 2.34 4.02
C PHE A 174 16.82 3.30 5.03
N GLU A 175 17.02 3.05 6.32
CA GLU A 175 16.48 3.91 7.39
C GLU A 175 17.10 5.33 7.39
N ALA A 176 18.29 5.50 6.82
CA ALA A 176 18.91 6.82 6.65
C ALA A 176 18.33 7.65 5.48
N ILE A 177 17.58 7.03 4.56
CA ILE A 177 17.00 7.68 3.38
C ILE A 177 15.50 7.98 3.59
N GLU A 178 14.81 7.20 4.42
CA GLU A 178 13.38 7.35 4.74
C GLU A 178 13.13 8.43 5.82
#